data_f32738378a6ae46e406be74359609c22
#
_entry.id   f32738378a6ae46e406be74359609c22
#
_cell.length_a   1.000
_cell.length_b   1.000
_cell.length_c   1.000
_cell.angle_alpha   90.00
_cell.angle_beta   90.00
_cell.angle_gamma   90.00
#
_symmetry.space_group_name_H-M   'P 1'
#
loop_
_entity.id
_entity.type
_entity.pdbx_description
1 polymer ?
#
loop_
_entity_poly.entity_id
_entity_poly.type
_entity_poly.pdbx_seq_one_letter_code
_entity_poly.pdbx_strand_id
1 'polypeptide(L)'
;WHTTTADLWGGLALDKFRAKFGATPVAGTTKAAMSGNTASVDWSKIERIKATDASGAAHQTTWFGAPAAPGNLKNNGMFLPWGKAGSSAGGKEALEVTHQGTGKPWLTLQSVAAVELKAPFAAGYSIKKTVTPVEQANKSLPAGQYTRGDVLRVKLEVNASADMTWVAITDPIPGGATILGSGLGRDSEIATQGEKQSGSGWAAFEERSFESFRSYYQYLPKGTVTMEYTVRLNNVGDFALPPSRVEALYAPEMFGESPNARVRVVQSR
;
A
#
# COMPACT_ATOMS: atom_id res chain seq x y z
N TRP A 1 22.30 1.18 2.73
CA TRP A 1 23.41 0.59 3.48
C TRP A 1 23.51 1.30 4.83
N HIS A 2 23.78 0.57 5.90
CA HIS A 2 23.59 1.10 7.25
C HIS A 2 24.90 1.26 8.04
N THR A 3 26.03 0.94 7.44
CA THR A 3 27.34 1.08 8.08
C THR A 3 28.36 1.70 7.14
N THR A 4 29.29 2.47 7.69
CA THR A 4 30.40 3.11 6.95
C THR A 4 31.22 2.11 6.16
N THR A 5 31.43 0.91 6.71
CA THR A 5 32.15 -0.18 6.02
C THR A 5 31.37 -0.69 4.82
N ALA A 6 30.05 -0.85 4.93
CA ALA A 6 29.23 -1.28 3.79
C ALA A 6 29.18 -0.22 2.70
N ASP A 7 29.15 1.06 3.06
CA ASP A 7 29.19 2.18 2.12
C ASP A 7 30.52 2.24 1.38
N LEU A 8 31.62 2.02 2.08
CA LEU A 8 32.98 1.97 1.48
C LEU A 8 33.08 0.83 0.46
N TRP A 9 32.71 -0.39 0.84
CA TRP A 9 32.72 -1.53 -0.06
C TRP A 9 31.78 -1.37 -1.24
N GLY A 10 30.60 -0.80 -1.00
CA GLY A 10 29.64 -0.48 -2.04
C GLY A 10 30.18 0.56 -3.03
N GLY A 11 30.81 1.63 -2.56
CA GLY A 11 31.48 2.63 -3.39
C GLY A 11 32.59 2.02 -4.26
N LEU A 12 33.46 1.20 -3.66
CA LEU A 12 34.55 0.52 -4.38
C LEU A 12 33.99 -0.46 -5.44
N ALA A 13 32.93 -1.18 -5.14
CA ALA A 13 32.26 -2.08 -6.08
C ALA A 13 31.67 -1.32 -7.27
N LEU A 14 31.02 -0.17 -7.01
CA LEU A 14 30.47 0.72 -8.05
C LEU A 14 31.57 1.31 -8.94
N ASP A 15 32.69 1.72 -8.38
CA ASP A 15 33.81 2.23 -9.17
C ASP A 15 34.40 1.16 -10.09
N LYS A 16 34.62 -0.05 -9.59
CA LYS A 16 35.07 -1.19 -10.41
C LYS A 16 34.05 -1.57 -11.47
N PHE A 17 32.78 -1.56 -11.13
CA PHE A 17 31.71 -1.83 -12.07
C PHE A 17 31.67 -0.78 -13.18
N ARG A 18 31.74 0.51 -12.83
CA ARG A 18 31.80 1.61 -13.77
C ARG A 18 33.00 1.53 -14.70
N ALA A 19 34.17 1.23 -14.17
CA ALA A 19 35.38 1.05 -14.97
C ALA A 19 35.26 -0.06 -16.02
N LYS A 20 34.55 -1.16 -15.66
CA LYS A 20 34.37 -2.32 -16.55
C LYS A 20 33.22 -2.14 -17.55
N PHE A 21 32.10 -1.63 -17.11
CA PHE A 21 30.85 -1.61 -17.88
C PHE A 21 30.44 -0.22 -18.37
N GLY A 22 30.96 0.84 -17.81
CA GLY A 22 30.69 2.23 -18.18
C GLY A 22 31.78 2.91 -19.00
N ALA A 23 32.76 2.16 -19.50
CA ALA A 23 33.88 2.71 -20.25
C ALA A 23 33.47 3.38 -21.58
N THR A 24 32.43 2.87 -22.24
CA THR A 24 31.93 3.47 -23.48
C THR A 24 30.76 4.40 -23.15
N PRO A 25 30.89 5.71 -23.43
CA PRO A 25 29.77 6.64 -23.20
C PRO A 25 28.53 6.25 -23.99
N VAL A 26 27.37 6.36 -23.34
CA VAL A 26 26.09 6.18 -24.01
C VAL A 26 25.76 7.42 -24.81
N ALA A 27 25.49 7.24 -26.09
CA ALA A 27 25.04 8.31 -26.99
C ALA A 27 24.02 7.75 -27.99
N GLY A 28 23.20 8.61 -28.56
CA GLY A 28 22.13 8.22 -29.50
C GLY A 28 20.75 8.25 -28.83
N THR A 29 19.87 7.35 -29.22
CA THR A 29 18.46 7.35 -28.78
C THR A 29 18.05 5.98 -28.24
N THR A 30 17.42 5.96 -27.09
CA THR A 30 16.72 4.78 -26.54
C THR A 30 15.22 4.97 -26.73
N LYS A 31 14.56 3.97 -27.32
CA LYS A 31 13.11 3.93 -27.52
C LYS A 31 12.52 2.81 -26.66
N ALA A 32 11.37 3.07 -26.08
CA ALA A 32 10.55 2.07 -25.41
C ALA A 32 9.17 2.04 -26.03
N ALA A 33 8.63 0.84 -26.21
CA ALA A 33 7.29 0.61 -26.75
C ALA A 33 6.53 -0.38 -25.89
N MET A 34 5.26 -0.08 -25.59
CA MET A 34 4.35 -0.92 -24.84
C MET A 34 2.91 -0.62 -25.25
N SER A 35 2.15 -1.64 -25.64
CA SER A 35 0.71 -1.51 -25.97
C SER A 35 0.38 -0.40 -26.97
N GLY A 36 1.21 -0.22 -28.01
CA GLY A 36 1.04 0.82 -29.02
C GLY A 36 1.49 2.22 -28.59
N ASN A 37 1.87 2.42 -27.32
CA ASN A 37 2.49 3.65 -26.85
C ASN A 37 4.00 3.55 -27.03
N THR A 38 4.61 4.68 -27.42
CA THR A 38 6.06 4.77 -27.60
C THR A 38 6.60 6.00 -26.87
N ALA A 39 7.78 5.86 -26.29
CA ALA A 39 8.53 6.96 -25.70
C ALA A 39 10.00 6.84 -26.09
N SER A 40 10.74 7.95 -26.07
CA SER A 40 12.15 7.94 -26.43
C SER A 40 12.95 8.91 -25.57
N VAL A 41 14.20 8.56 -25.32
CA VAL A 41 15.21 9.40 -24.65
C VAL A 41 16.35 9.63 -25.62
N ASP A 42 16.64 10.90 -25.87
CA ASP A 42 17.80 11.36 -26.60
C ASP A 42 18.94 11.65 -25.60
N TRP A 43 19.99 10.84 -25.67
CA TRP A 43 21.12 10.91 -24.74
C TRP A 43 21.95 12.18 -24.84
N SER A 44 21.83 12.93 -25.94
CA SER A 44 22.48 14.24 -26.07
C SER A 44 21.83 15.33 -25.20
N LYS A 45 20.56 15.14 -24.84
CA LYS A 45 19.73 16.07 -24.08
C LYS A 45 19.70 15.78 -22.59
N ILE A 46 20.32 14.68 -22.15
CA ILE A 46 20.39 14.34 -20.73
C ILE A 46 21.44 15.24 -20.06
N GLU A 47 20.97 16.04 -19.11
CA GLU A 47 21.87 16.73 -18.18
C GLU A 47 22.61 15.68 -17.34
N ARG A 48 23.92 15.54 -17.60
CA ARG A 48 24.78 14.80 -16.70
C ARG A 48 24.89 15.59 -15.41
N ILE A 49 24.37 15.07 -14.33
CA ILE A 49 24.62 15.61 -12.99
C ILE A 49 26.15 15.50 -12.80
N LYS A 50 26.84 16.63 -12.90
CA LYS A 50 28.22 16.70 -12.45
C LYS A 50 28.17 16.40 -10.97
N ALA A 51 28.83 15.34 -10.53
CA ALA A 51 29.08 15.12 -9.12
C ALA A 51 29.90 16.33 -8.67
N THR A 52 29.24 17.32 -8.11
CA THR A 52 29.92 18.40 -7.38
C THR A 52 30.48 17.75 -6.13
N ASP A 53 31.69 18.11 -5.87
CA ASP A 53 32.58 17.64 -4.81
C ASP A 53 31.92 17.49 -3.42
N ALA A 54 32.69 16.97 -2.49
CA ALA A 54 32.31 16.63 -1.13
C ALA A 54 31.79 17.79 -0.25
N SER A 55 31.45 18.94 -0.80
CA SER A 55 30.99 20.13 -0.08
C SER A 55 29.47 20.28 0.01
N GLY A 56 28.70 19.22 -0.10
CA GLY A 56 27.36 19.22 0.45
C GLY A 56 26.26 19.83 -0.39
N ALA A 57 26.39 19.90 -1.70
CA ALA A 57 25.25 20.19 -2.55
C ALA A 57 24.27 19.01 -2.51
N ALA A 58 23.06 19.29 -2.09
CA ALA A 58 21.99 18.36 -1.89
C ALA A 58 21.90 17.32 -3.02
N HIS A 59 22.28 16.08 -2.74
CA HIS A 59 21.91 14.96 -3.55
C HIS A 59 20.39 14.79 -3.43
N GLN A 60 19.66 15.51 -4.25
CA GLN A 60 18.31 15.09 -4.58
C GLN A 60 18.40 13.86 -5.49
N THR A 61 18.90 12.78 -4.94
CA THR A 61 18.56 11.46 -5.44
C THR A 61 17.09 11.27 -5.15
N THR A 62 16.25 11.50 -6.12
CA THR A 62 14.87 11.05 -6.13
C THR A 62 14.85 9.51 -6.25
N TRP A 63 15.44 8.85 -5.27
CA TRP A 63 15.18 7.46 -4.97
C TRP A 63 13.89 7.46 -4.18
N PHE A 64 12.84 6.85 -4.73
CA PHE A 64 11.49 6.81 -4.16
C PHE A 64 10.73 8.14 -4.12
N GLY A 65 10.87 8.98 -5.14
CA GLY A 65 9.89 10.02 -5.38
C GLY A 65 8.55 9.39 -5.74
N ALA A 66 7.45 9.96 -5.24
CA ALA A 66 6.11 9.69 -5.76
C ALA A 66 6.17 9.67 -7.30
N PRO A 67 5.39 8.81 -7.99
CA PRO A 67 5.39 8.76 -9.43
C PRO A 67 5.24 10.18 -9.97
N ALA A 68 6.27 10.68 -10.64
CA ALA A 68 6.21 12.00 -11.24
C ALA A 68 5.00 12.02 -12.16
N ALA A 69 4.16 13.03 -12.03
CA ALA A 69 3.05 13.21 -12.94
C ALA A 69 3.58 13.19 -14.38
N PRO A 70 2.82 12.64 -15.34
CA PRO A 70 3.19 12.67 -16.75
C PRO A 70 3.58 14.11 -17.14
N GLY A 71 4.79 14.32 -17.59
CA GLY A 71 5.32 15.64 -17.93
C GLY A 71 6.40 16.20 -16.99
N ASN A 72 6.57 15.64 -15.79
CA ASN A 72 7.63 16.07 -14.85
C ASN A 72 8.87 15.15 -14.84
N LEU A 73 8.94 14.17 -15.72
CA LEU A 73 10.15 13.39 -15.92
C LEU A 73 11.19 14.29 -16.58
N LYS A 74 12.25 14.60 -15.85
CA LYS A 74 13.45 15.19 -16.46
C LYS A 74 13.91 14.28 -17.60
N ASN A 75 14.67 14.78 -18.55
CA ASN A 75 15.03 14.15 -19.83
C ASN A 75 15.60 12.72 -19.78
N ASN A 76 15.79 12.15 -18.58
CA ASN A 76 16.35 10.80 -18.35
C ASN A 76 15.30 9.73 -18.01
N GLY A 77 14.01 10.05 -18.11
CA GLY A 77 12.93 9.10 -17.83
C GLY A 77 11.94 9.02 -18.97
N MET A 78 11.31 7.85 -19.10
CA MET A 78 10.22 7.59 -20.02
C MET A 78 9.00 7.11 -19.23
N PHE A 79 7.84 7.65 -19.54
CA PHE A 79 6.56 7.21 -19.01
C PHE A 79 5.75 6.55 -20.12
N LEU A 80 5.33 5.31 -19.88
CA LEU A 80 4.44 4.57 -20.77
C LEU A 80 3.20 4.20 -19.98
N PRO A 81 2.01 4.69 -20.38
CA PRO A 81 0.78 4.28 -19.74
C PRO A 81 0.49 2.81 -20.04
N TRP A 82 -0.08 2.10 -19.07
CA TRP A 82 -0.66 0.79 -19.30
C TRP A 82 -1.76 0.89 -20.36
N GLY A 83 -1.92 -0.16 -21.14
CA GLY A 83 -3.06 -0.27 -22.07
C GLY A 83 -4.40 -0.13 -21.34
N LYS A 84 -5.48 0.03 -22.11
CA LYS A 84 -6.84 0.12 -21.55
C LYS A 84 -7.12 -1.11 -20.70
N ALA A 85 -7.73 -0.90 -19.52
CA ALA A 85 -8.16 -1.97 -18.64
C ALA A 85 -8.95 -3.03 -19.43
N GLY A 86 -8.48 -4.29 -19.38
CA GLY A 86 -9.08 -5.40 -20.14
C GLY A 86 -8.47 -5.67 -21.53
N SER A 87 -7.48 -4.90 -21.98
CA SER A 87 -6.83 -5.12 -23.28
C SER A 87 -5.86 -6.31 -23.31
N SER A 88 -5.40 -6.76 -22.15
CA SER A 88 -4.54 -7.95 -22.03
C SER A 88 -5.10 -8.94 -21.01
N ALA A 89 -5.26 -10.19 -21.41
CA ALA A 89 -5.63 -11.27 -20.51
C ALA A 89 -4.54 -11.46 -19.45
N GLY A 90 -4.87 -11.18 -18.17
CA GLY A 90 -3.97 -11.39 -17.05
C GLY A 90 -3.04 -10.22 -16.72
N GLY A 91 -3.24 -9.03 -17.28
CA GLY A 91 -2.46 -7.83 -16.89
C GLY A 91 -0.98 -7.89 -17.27
N LYS A 92 -0.62 -8.70 -18.28
CA LYS A 92 0.76 -8.81 -18.79
C LYS A 92 0.86 -8.09 -20.12
N GLU A 93 1.82 -7.17 -20.22
CA GLU A 93 2.15 -6.48 -21.45
C GLU A 93 3.65 -6.59 -21.72
N ALA A 94 4.01 -6.71 -23.00
CA ALA A 94 5.41 -6.74 -23.40
C ALA A 94 5.94 -5.30 -23.48
N LEU A 95 7.03 -5.03 -22.78
CA LEU A 95 7.81 -3.81 -22.95
C LEU A 95 9.00 -4.13 -23.85
N GLU A 96 9.07 -3.47 -25.00
CA GLU A 96 10.20 -3.53 -25.91
C GLU A 96 11.06 -2.30 -25.75
N VAL A 97 12.36 -2.49 -25.50
CA VAL A 97 13.32 -1.39 -25.38
C VAL A 97 14.44 -1.59 -26.38
N THR A 98 14.64 -0.59 -27.24
CA THR A 98 15.70 -0.60 -28.26
C THR A 98 16.61 0.60 -28.07
N HIS A 99 17.92 0.41 -28.23
CA HIS A 99 18.92 1.46 -28.23
C HIS A 99 19.62 1.55 -29.57
N GLN A 100 19.65 2.75 -30.12
CA GLN A 100 20.36 3.06 -31.36
C GLN A 100 21.45 4.10 -31.04
N GLY A 101 22.69 3.67 -31.03
CA GLY A 101 23.83 4.53 -30.69
C GLY A 101 25.01 3.76 -30.10
N THR A 102 25.85 4.45 -29.36
CA THR A 102 27.02 3.87 -28.68
C THR A 102 26.74 3.58 -27.21
N GLY A 103 27.51 2.68 -26.64
CA GLY A 103 27.40 2.29 -25.24
C GLY A 103 26.23 1.33 -24.99
N LYS A 104 26.04 1.01 -23.71
CA LYS A 104 24.92 0.17 -23.23
C LYS A 104 24.22 0.89 -22.08
N PRO A 105 23.05 1.51 -22.35
CA PRO A 105 22.31 2.20 -21.30
C PRO A 105 21.77 1.18 -20.27
N TRP A 106 21.79 1.61 -19.02
CA TRP A 106 21.12 0.91 -17.93
C TRP A 106 19.66 1.35 -17.87
N LEU A 107 18.77 0.42 -17.64
CA LEU A 107 17.35 0.66 -17.48
C LEU A 107 16.91 0.26 -16.08
N THR A 108 16.25 1.18 -15.40
CA THR A 108 15.46 0.88 -14.21
C THR A 108 13.99 0.93 -14.59
N LEU A 109 13.28 -0.17 -14.39
CA LEU A 109 11.85 -0.27 -14.66
C LEU A 109 11.07 -0.20 -13.36
N GLN A 110 10.14 0.73 -13.29
CA GLN A 110 9.16 0.81 -12.22
C GLN A 110 7.76 0.68 -12.83
N SER A 111 7.00 -0.30 -12.35
CA SER A 111 5.61 -0.50 -12.74
C SER A 111 4.70 -0.21 -11.56
N VAL A 112 3.68 0.62 -11.77
CA VAL A 112 2.68 0.96 -10.77
C VAL A 112 1.30 0.69 -11.39
N ALA A 113 0.52 -0.16 -10.73
CA ALA A 113 -0.84 -0.47 -11.16
C ALA A 113 -1.75 -0.62 -9.94
N ALA A 114 -3.00 -0.20 -10.06
CA ALA A 114 -4.04 -0.52 -9.10
C ALA A 114 -4.55 -1.94 -9.41
N VAL A 115 -4.30 -2.87 -8.52
CA VAL A 115 -4.73 -4.27 -8.66
C VAL A 115 -5.67 -4.60 -7.52
N GLU A 116 -6.86 -5.14 -7.87
CA GLU A 116 -7.79 -5.63 -6.86
C GLU A 116 -7.17 -6.84 -6.12
N LEU A 117 -7.15 -6.76 -4.79
CA LEU A 117 -6.71 -7.86 -3.95
C LEU A 117 -7.80 -8.95 -3.94
N LYS A 118 -7.53 -10.11 -4.54
CA LYS A 118 -8.49 -11.22 -4.65
C LYS A 118 -8.35 -12.26 -3.54
N ALA A 119 -7.21 -12.32 -2.88
CA ALA A 119 -6.92 -13.24 -1.80
C ALA A 119 -6.07 -12.55 -0.73
N PRO A 120 -6.11 -13.00 0.52
CA PRO A 120 -5.23 -12.47 1.56
C PRO A 120 -3.76 -12.54 1.16
N PHE A 121 -3.03 -11.49 1.48
CA PHE A 121 -1.58 -11.41 1.30
C PHE A 121 -0.91 -11.22 2.66
N ALA A 122 0.16 -11.97 2.90
CA ALA A 122 0.90 -11.95 4.15
C ALA A 122 2.40 -11.82 3.90
N ALA A 123 2.99 -10.76 4.42
CA ALA A 123 4.42 -10.51 4.47
C ALA A 123 4.81 -10.15 5.91
N GLY A 124 4.84 -11.17 6.78
CA GLY A 124 5.12 -11.01 8.19
C GLY A 124 3.89 -10.84 9.08
N TYR A 125 2.77 -10.37 8.53
CA TYR A 125 1.47 -10.32 9.21
C TYR A 125 0.40 -11.03 8.40
N SER A 126 -0.62 -11.56 9.10
CA SER A 126 -1.90 -11.90 8.50
C SER A 126 -3.02 -11.22 9.26
N ILE A 127 -4.07 -10.83 8.56
CA ILE A 127 -5.27 -10.22 9.14
C ILE A 127 -6.51 -10.96 8.67
N LYS A 128 -7.39 -11.28 9.62
CA LYS A 128 -8.69 -11.91 9.38
C LYS A 128 -9.78 -11.03 9.96
N LYS A 129 -10.80 -10.76 9.16
CA LYS A 129 -11.98 -10.00 9.56
C LYS A 129 -13.19 -10.93 9.66
N THR A 130 -13.94 -10.78 10.73
CA THR A 130 -15.24 -11.42 10.93
C THR A 130 -16.27 -10.36 11.26
N VAL A 131 -17.41 -10.40 10.60
CA VAL A 131 -18.53 -9.47 10.82
C VAL A 131 -19.73 -10.24 11.33
N THR A 132 -20.28 -9.80 12.45
CA THR A 132 -21.45 -10.43 13.11
C THR A 132 -22.52 -9.37 13.37
N PRO A 133 -23.77 -9.57 12.94
CA PRO A 133 -24.85 -8.66 13.28
C PRO A 133 -25.12 -8.66 14.80
N VAL A 134 -25.24 -7.45 15.39
CA VAL A 134 -25.67 -7.22 16.78
C VAL A 134 -27.15 -6.87 16.81
N GLU A 135 -27.53 -5.92 15.97
CA GLU A 135 -28.92 -5.51 15.74
C GLU A 135 -29.21 -5.62 14.25
N GLN A 136 -30.21 -6.38 13.88
CA GLN A 136 -30.60 -6.59 12.49
C GLN A 136 -32.11 -6.55 12.35
N ALA A 137 -32.60 -5.57 11.61
CA ALA A 137 -34.04 -5.38 11.40
C ALA A 137 -34.64 -6.49 10.52
N ASN A 138 -33.89 -7.00 9.55
CA ASN A 138 -34.32 -8.09 8.67
C ASN A 138 -33.28 -9.21 8.63
N LYS A 139 -33.55 -10.29 9.37
CA LYS A 139 -32.66 -11.46 9.47
C LYS A 139 -32.74 -12.41 8.27
N SER A 140 -33.68 -12.19 7.34
CA SER A 140 -33.85 -13.04 6.16
C SER A 140 -33.02 -12.55 4.94
N LEU A 141 -32.29 -11.46 5.06
CA LEU A 141 -31.41 -11.00 4.00
C LEU A 141 -30.22 -11.94 3.78
N PRO A 142 -29.76 -12.10 2.53
CA PRO A 142 -28.55 -12.85 2.23
C PRO A 142 -27.31 -12.30 2.96
N ALA A 143 -26.30 -13.14 3.14
CA ALA A 143 -25.02 -12.73 3.73
C ALA A 143 -24.41 -11.53 2.95
N GLY A 144 -23.90 -10.53 3.68
CA GLY A 144 -23.36 -9.28 3.11
C GLY A 144 -24.45 -8.25 2.76
N GLN A 145 -25.73 -8.54 3.00
CA GLN A 145 -26.83 -7.59 2.85
C GLN A 145 -27.42 -7.25 4.21
N TYR A 146 -27.68 -5.97 4.39
CA TYR A 146 -28.15 -5.41 5.66
C TYR A 146 -29.21 -4.34 5.40
N THR A 147 -29.90 -3.96 6.45
CA THR A 147 -30.88 -2.88 6.44
C THR A 147 -30.24 -1.62 6.99
N ARG A 148 -30.66 -0.45 6.50
CA ARG A 148 -30.27 0.83 7.09
C ARG A 148 -30.63 0.87 8.57
N GLY A 149 -29.67 1.21 9.44
CA GLY A 149 -29.80 1.21 10.89
C GLY A 149 -29.23 -0.03 11.56
N ASP A 150 -29.00 -1.12 10.82
CA ASP A 150 -28.40 -2.34 11.39
C ASP A 150 -27.05 -2.04 12.03
N VAL A 151 -26.76 -2.74 13.12
CA VAL A 151 -25.55 -2.64 13.91
C VAL A 151 -24.75 -3.93 13.79
N LEU A 152 -23.50 -3.80 13.42
CA LEU A 152 -22.59 -4.92 13.20
C LEU A 152 -21.41 -4.86 14.18
N ARG A 153 -21.00 -6.01 14.68
CA ARG A 153 -19.74 -6.22 15.39
C ARG A 153 -18.69 -6.71 14.41
N VAL A 154 -17.60 -5.98 14.31
CA VAL A 154 -16.42 -6.38 13.53
C VAL A 154 -15.35 -6.87 14.49
N LYS A 155 -14.83 -8.06 14.22
CA LYS A 155 -13.67 -8.63 14.90
C LYS A 155 -12.52 -8.73 13.92
N LEU A 156 -11.40 -8.14 14.28
CA LEU A 156 -10.13 -8.28 13.58
C LEU A 156 -9.22 -9.21 14.40
N GLU A 157 -8.63 -10.17 13.73
CA GLU A 157 -7.63 -11.07 14.27
C GLU A 157 -6.35 -10.91 13.46
N VAL A 158 -5.32 -10.42 14.13
CA VAL A 158 -4.00 -10.17 13.52
C VAL A 158 -3.01 -11.13 14.10
N ASN A 159 -2.30 -11.86 13.23
CA ASN A 159 -1.19 -12.72 13.63
C ASN A 159 0.13 -12.10 13.13
N ALA A 160 1.06 -11.88 14.06
CA ALA A 160 2.41 -11.36 13.81
C ALA A 160 3.43 -12.50 13.84
N SER A 161 4.27 -12.61 12.82
CA SER A 161 5.32 -13.63 12.72
C SER A 161 6.54 -13.30 13.56
N ALA A 162 6.74 -12.04 13.93
CA ALA A 162 7.84 -11.52 14.73
C ALA A 162 7.39 -10.34 15.59
N ASP A 163 8.19 -10.02 16.61
CA ASP A 163 8.02 -8.81 17.40
C ASP A 163 8.29 -7.57 16.54
N MET A 164 7.45 -6.55 16.69
CA MET A 164 7.61 -5.32 15.94
C MET A 164 7.14 -4.10 16.74
N THR A 165 7.77 -2.97 16.48
CA THR A 165 7.35 -1.68 17.01
C THR A 165 6.62 -0.86 15.97
N TRP A 166 5.71 0.02 16.43
CA TRP A 166 4.96 0.95 15.60
C TRP A 166 4.18 0.26 14.48
N VAL A 167 3.22 -0.55 14.87
CA VAL A 167 2.32 -1.27 13.96
C VAL A 167 0.99 -0.56 13.87
N ALA A 168 0.52 -0.34 12.66
CA ALA A 168 -0.81 0.19 12.36
C ALA A 168 -1.72 -0.89 11.79
N ILE A 169 -2.93 -1.00 12.32
CA ILE A 169 -3.99 -1.86 11.82
C ILE A 169 -5.11 -0.95 11.33
N THR A 170 -5.49 -1.09 10.06
CA THR A 170 -6.53 -0.26 9.41
C THR A 170 -7.60 -1.16 8.82
N ASP A 171 -8.85 -0.89 9.19
CA ASP A 171 -10.01 -1.57 8.63
C ASP A 171 -11.04 -0.57 8.12
N PRO A 172 -11.31 -0.54 6.80
CA PRO A 172 -12.27 0.39 6.21
C PRO A 172 -13.72 0.01 6.57
N ILE A 173 -14.56 1.04 6.70
CA ILE A 173 -16.00 0.88 6.92
C ILE A 173 -16.82 1.36 5.71
N PRO A 174 -18.07 0.91 5.55
CA PRO A 174 -18.95 1.40 4.49
C PRO A 174 -19.17 2.91 4.55
N GLY A 175 -19.20 3.57 3.41
CA GLY A 175 -19.40 5.02 3.34
C GLY A 175 -20.68 5.48 4.05
N GLY A 176 -20.53 6.45 4.96
CA GLY A 176 -21.60 6.97 5.78
C GLY A 176 -22.00 6.09 6.98
N ALA A 177 -21.34 4.98 7.22
CA ALA A 177 -21.46 4.23 8.47
C ALA A 177 -20.77 5.00 9.61
N THR A 178 -21.14 4.69 10.85
CA THR A 178 -20.55 5.30 12.04
C THR A 178 -20.04 4.22 12.97
N ILE A 179 -18.77 4.30 13.37
CA ILE A 179 -18.24 3.46 14.43
C ILE A 179 -18.76 3.97 15.76
N LEU A 180 -19.36 3.09 16.55
CA LEU A 180 -19.94 3.46 17.83
C LEU A 180 -18.85 3.54 18.91
N GLY A 181 -19.02 4.47 19.87
CA GLY A 181 -18.03 4.76 20.90
C GLY A 181 -16.88 5.64 20.40
N SER A 182 -16.21 6.33 21.29
CA SER A 182 -15.11 7.26 20.97
C SER A 182 -13.73 6.61 21.01
N GLY A 183 -13.61 5.38 21.50
CA GLY A 183 -12.31 4.75 21.78
C GLY A 183 -11.58 5.29 23.02
N LEU A 184 -12.15 6.30 23.69
CA LEU A 184 -11.52 6.98 24.84
C LEU A 184 -11.91 6.39 26.22
N GLY A 185 -12.40 5.15 26.23
CA GLY A 185 -12.52 4.32 27.44
C GLY A 185 -13.67 4.67 28.41
N ARG A 186 -14.40 5.79 28.23
CA ARG A 186 -15.53 6.18 29.07
C ARG A 186 -16.80 6.54 28.29
N ASP A 187 -16.76 6.55 26.99
CA ASP A 187 -17.91 6.97 26.19
C ASP A 187 -18.78 5.77 25.84
N SER A 188 -20.00 5.83 26.36
CA SER A 188 -21.08 4.97 25.97
C SER A 188 -20.75 3.48 26.12
N GLU A 189 -20.64 2.99 27.36
CA GLU A 189 -20.58 1.55 27.67
C GLU A 189 -21.69 0.78 26.94
N ILE A 190 -22.84 1.41 26.70
CA ILE A 190 -23.98 0.83 25.98
C ILE A 190 -23.63 0.58 24.49
N ALA A 191 -22.92 1.52 23.84
CA ALA A 191 -22.61 1.40 22.40
C ALA A 191 -21.46 0.43 22.11
N THR A 192 -20.52 0.27 23.06
CA THR A 192 -19.36 -0.62 22.95
C THR A 192 -19.49 -1.90 23.79
N GLN A 193 -20.65 -2.07 24.46
CA GLN A 193 -20.91 -3.22 25.30
C GLN A 193 -20.66 -4.54 24.56
N GLY A 194 -19.74 -5.34 25.13
CA GLY A 194 -19.34 -6.63 24.58
C GLY A 194 -18.22 -6.57 23.53
N GLU A 195 -17.61 -5.40 23.24
CA GLU A 195 -16.35 -5.34 22.50
C GLU A 195 -15.22 -5.97 23.31
N LYS A 196 -14.47 -6.86 22.68
CA LYS A 196 -13.38 -7.58 23.32
C LYS A 196 -12.05 -7.26 22.64
N GLN A 197 -11.03 -7.08 23.47
CA GLN A 197 -9.65 -7.03 23.02
C GLN A 197 -8.87 -8.13 23.71
N SER A 198 -7.97 -8.80 23.00
CA SER A 198 -7.09 -9.79 23.60
C SER A 198 -5.73 -9.78 22.89
N GLY A 199 -4.71 -10.20 23.63
CA GLY A 199 -3.32 -10.24 23.21
C GLY A 199 -2.46 -9.32 24.07
N SER A 200 -1.14 -9.46 23.94
CA SER A 200 -0.14 -8.80 24.79
C SER A 200 0.51 -7.57 24.15
N GLY A 201 -0.10 -7.00 23.10
CA GLY A 201 0.42 -5.79 22.47
C GLY A 201 0.22 -4.52 23.32
N TRP A 202 1.13 -3.57 23.17
CA TRP A 202 1.01 -2.24 23.78
C TRP A 202 0.30 -1.31 22.82
N ALA A 203 -1.02 -1.23 22.95
CA ALA A 203 -1.82 -0.29 22.18
C ALA A 203 -1.48 1.14 22.59
N ALA A 204 -1.11 1.96 21.63
CA ALA A 204 -0.80 3.37 21.84
C ALA A 204 -2.03 4.25 21.65
N PHE A 205 -2.80 3.98 20.60
CA PHE A 205 -3.95 4.80 20.22
C PHE A 205 -4.94 4.01 19.35
N GLU A 206 -6.21 4.35 19.48
CA GLU A 206 -7.30 3.85 18.64
C GLU A 206 -8.05 5.02 18.01
N GLU A 207 -8.25 4.97 16.71
CA GLU A 207 -8.96 5.99 15.94
C GLU A 207 -10.25 5.40 15.35
N ARG A 208 -11.37 6.05 15.62
CA ARG A 208 -12.70 5.71 15.09
C ARG A 208 -13.16 6.85 14.17
N SER A 209 -12.79 6.75 12.89
CA SER A 209 -13.11 7.78 11.89
C SER A 209 -14.33 7.40 11.05
N PHE A 210 -14.78 8.33 10.19
CA PHE A 210 -15.84 8.08 9.21
C PHE A 210 -15.44 7.17 8.05
N GLU A 211 -14.15 6.89 7.90
CA GLU A 211 -13.60 6.10 6.80
C GLU A 211 -13.15 4.72 7.26
N SER A 212 -12.63 4.64 8.49
CA SER A 212 -11.97 3.42 8.98
C SER A 212 -11.87 3.37 10.50
N PHE A 213 -11.76 2.17 10.99
CA PHE A 213 -11.21 1.87 12.31
C PHE A 213 -9.69 1.71 12.17
N ARG A 214 -8.91 2.36 13.06
CA ARG A 214 -7.46 2.20 13.12
C ARG A 214 -7.03 1.94 14.55
N SER A 215 -6.09 1.01 14.71
CA SER A 215 -5.46 0.73 15.98
C SER A 215 -3.94 0.77 15.82
N TYR A 216 -3.29 1.55 16.65
CA TYR A 216 -1.84 1.76 16.63
C TYR A 216 -1.20 1.10 17.84
N TYR A 217 -0.19 0.27 17.59
CA TYR A 217 0.57 -0.41 18.62
C TYR A 217 1.99 0.16 18.66
N GLN A 218 2.42 0.61 19.84
CA GLN A 218 3.82 0.94 20.05
C GLN A 218 4.70 -0.30 19.98
N TYR A 219 4.19 -1.43 20.48
CA TYR A 219 4.83 -2.74 20.40
C TYR A 219 3.79 -3.83 20.19
N LEU A 220 4.00 -4.64 19.18
CA LEU A 220 3.20 -5.81 18.88
C LEU A 220 4.10 -7.04 18.92
N PRO A 221 3.98 -7.92 19.93
CA PRO A 221 4.77 -9.14 20.01
C PRO A 221 4.33 -10.15 18.97
N LYS A 222 5.23 -11.07 18.65
CA LYS A 222 4.89 -12.28 17.88
C LYS A 222 3.71 -12.99 18.52
N GLY A 223 2.75 -13.39 17.70
CA GLY A 223 1.54 -14.07 18.13
C GLY A 223 0.28 -13.40 17.60
N THR A 224 -0.84 -13.67 18.27
CA THR A 224 -2.16 -13.21 17.81
C THR A 224 -2.71 -12.16 18.74
N VAL A 225 -3.17 -11.05 18.17
CA VAL A 225 -3.99 -10.05 18.87
C VAL A 225 -5.35 -9.98 18.21
N THR A 226 -6.36 -9.71 19.02
CA THR A 226 -7.73 -9.52 18.52
C THR A 226 -8.27 -8.20 19.03
N MET A 227 -9.06 -7.52 18.19
CA MET A 227 -9.78 -6.31 18.53
C MET A 227 -11.16 -6.32 17.91
N GLU A 228 -12.10 -5.73 18.58
CA GLU A 228 -13.47 -5.63 18.13
C GLU A 228 -13.92 -4.17 18.15
N TYR A 229 -14.74 -3.82 17.19
CA TYR A 229 -15.44 -2.55 17.17
C TYR A 229 -16.85 -2.72 16.61
N THR A 230 -17.72 -1.77 16.88
CA THR A 230 -19.13 -1.81 16.51
C THR A 230 -19.42 -0.71 15.52
N VAL A 231 -20.11 -1.03 14.42
CA VAL A 231 -20.44 -0.08 13.37
C VAL A 231 -21.96 -0.09 13.10
N ARG A 232 -22.55 1.10 12.95
CA ARG A 232 -23.93 1.28 12.51
C ARG A 232 -23.96 1.71 11.05
N LEU A 233 -24.82 1.05 10.27
CA LEU A 233 -24.99 1.31 8.84
C LEU A 233 -26.06 2.39 8.63
N ASN A 234 -25.68 3.62 8.28
CA ASN A 234 -26.61 4.74 8.18
C ASN A 234 -27.07 5.03 6.75
N ASN A 235 -26.30 4.64 5.74
CA ASN A 235 -26.58 4.92 4.34
C ASN A 235 -26.94 3.68 3.55
N VAL A 236 -27.96 3.82 2.69
CA VAL A 236 -28.30 2.80 1.69
C VAL A 236 -27.30 2.87 0.55
N GLY A 237 -26.86 1.71 0.06
CA GLY A 237 -25.91 1.63 -1.05
C GLY A 237 -25.29 0.26 -1.22
N ASP A 238 -24.43 0.16 -2.21
CA ASP A 238 -23.59 -1.01 -2.50
C ASP A 238 -22.12 -0.59 -2.40
N PHE A 239 -21.47 -0.97 -1.31
CA PHE A 239 -20.16 -0.49 -0.91
C PHE A 239 -19.08 -1.52 -1.23
N ALA A 240 -18.13 -1.15 -2.08
CA ALA A 240 -16.86 -1.86 -2.24
C ALA A 240 -15.84 -1.26 -1.27
N LEU A 241 -15.27 -2.09 -0.41
CA LEU A 241 -14.33 -1.64 0.61
C LEU A 241 -12.89 -1.95 0.17
N PRO A 242 -11.93 -1.05 0.43
CA PRO A 242 -10.52 -1.37 0.35
C PRO A 242 -10.18 -2.57 1.24
N PRO A 243 -9.01 -3.23 1.03
CA PRO A 243 -8.55 -4.27 1.93
C PRO A 243 -8.35 -3.78 3.37
N SER A 244 -8.61 -4.64 4.34
CA SER A 244 -8.12 -4.45 5.70
C SER A 244 -6.62 -4.71 5.71
N ARG A 245 -5.84 -3.86 6.41
CA ARG A 245 -4.38 -3.86 6.36
C ARG A 245 -3.77 -3.77 7.75
N VAL A 246 -2.69 -4.50 7.94
CA VAL A 246 -1.76 -4.36 9.06
C VAL A 246 -0.36 -4.11 8.51
N GLU A 247 0.35 -3.16 9.07
CA GLU A 247 1.70 -2.81 8.61
C GLU A 247 2.59 -2.28 9.74
N ALA A 248 3.88 -2.57 9.65
CA ALA A 248 4.89 -1.96 10.49
C ALA A 248 5.33 -0.63 9.86
N LEU A 249 5.12 0.50 10.57
CA LEU A 249 5.35 1.83 10.01
C LEU A 249 6.81 2.11 9.63
N TYR A 250 7.77 1.46 10.31
CA TYR A 250 9.20 1.62 10.07
C TYR A 250 9.84 0.42 9.34
N ALA A 251 9.03 -0.59 8.99
CA ALA A 251 9.47 -1.75 8.21
C ALA A 251 8.38 -2.08 7.18
N PRO A 252 8.23 -1.25 6.11
CA PRO A 252 7.11 -1.32 5.17
C PRO A 252 7.03 -2.63 4.38
N GLU A 253 8.08 -3.43 4.37
CA GLU A 253 8.09 -4.80 3.85
C GLU A 253 7.31 -5.78 4.72
N MET A 254 7.05 -5.42 6.00
CA MET A 254 6.28 -6.20 6.94
C MET A 254 4.83 -5.70 6.96
N PHE A 255 3.94 -6.39 6.25
CA PHE A 255 2.52 -6.07 6.20
C PHE A 255 1.66 -7.32 5.94
N GLY A 256 0.37 -7.15 6.11
CA GLY A 256 -0.64 -8.14 5.75
C GLY A 256 -1.91 -7.46 5.29
N GLU A 257 -2.57 -8.03 4.30
CA GLU A 257 -3.81 -7.51 3.73
C GLU A 257 -4.84 -8.61 3.57
N SER A 258 -6.11 -8.26 3.80
CA SER A 258 -7.24 -9.14 3.55
C SER A 258 -8.30 -8.40 2.73
N PRO A 259 -8.78 -8.97 1.62
CA PRO A 259 -9.85 -8.36 0.84
C PRO A 259 -11.13 -8.32 1.67
N ASN A 260 -11.92 -7.27 1.48
CA ASN A 260 -13.23 -7.12 2.09
C ASN A 260 -14.34 -7.52 1.12
N ALA A 261 -15.33 -8.24 1.62
CA ALA A 261 -16.54 -8.49 0.87
C ALA A 261 -17.34 -7.18 0.66
N ARG A 262 -18.07 -7.11 -0.44
CA ARG A 262 -19.01 -6.00 -0.67
C ARG A 262 -20.10 -6.00 0.40
N VAL A 263 -20.48 -4.80 0.82
CA VAL A 263 -21.55 -4.59 1.79
C VAL A 263 -22.70 -3.89 1.09
N ARG A 264 -23.85 -4.53 1.04
CA ARG A 264 -25.06 -3.94 0.47
C ARG A 264 -26.04 -3.57 1.57
N VAL A 265 -26.42 -2.30 1.62
CA VAL A 265 -27.39 -1.77 2.58
C VAL A 265 -28.63 -1.34 1.84
N VAL A 266 -29.79 -1.90 2.25
CA VAL A 266 -31.10 -1.61 1.68
C VAL A 266 -31.92 -0.75 2.63
N GLN A 267 -32.98 -0.10 2.10
CA GLN A 267 -33.91 0.66 2.92
C GLN A 267 -34.68 -0.30 3.86
N SER A 268 -34.86 0.11 5.11
CA SER A 268 -35.83 -0.52 6.00
C SER A 268 -37.24 -0.35 5.40
N ARG A 269 -37.99 -1.43 5.29
CA ARG A 269 -39.42 -1.37 4.93
C ARG A 269 -40.25 -0.94 6.12
#